data_d4337eed2201b1e01959ce8308b5a6c9
#
_entry.id   d4337eed2201b1e01959ce8308b5a6c9
#
_cell.length_a   1.000
_cell.length_b   1.000
_cell.length_c   1.000
_cell.angle_alpha   90.00
_cell.angle_beta   90.00
_cell.angle_gamma   90.00
#
_symmetry.space_group_name_H-M   'P 1'
#
loop_
_entity.id
_entity.type
_entity.pdbx_description
1 polymer ?
#
loop_
_entity_poly.entity_id
_entity_poly.type
_entity_poly.pdbx_seq_one_letter_code
_entity_poly.pdbx_strand_id
1 'polypeptide(L)'
;YVREFLGRFSAKVSVSPDPSLDYSLSFGISPKDTDADEILNLPQRIASKRGVHIVVCIDEFQQIGEFPDSLTVQKRLRGVWQHQENVSYCLFGSKKHLMEKIFQRKSMPFYQFGDMIFLDKISTGDWIDYICSRFESRSMTITRSQAEKICMLVENYSSYVQQLSWNVMIEADKVVSDADIDAGFEELLHQTSSLFMEQIGSLTSYQMNFLKAVVDGVHSGFTSSDVLARYSLGAKSNVARIQKALIERELVEKRGTLIFASDPVFSTWFKREYSR
;
A
#
# COMPACT_ATOMS: atom_id res chain seq x y z
N TYR A 1 10.78 -0.02 24.15
CA TYR A 1 10.42 0.37 22.79
C TYR A 1 11.06 -0.52 21.73
N VAL A 2 12.43 -0.70 21.67
CA VAL A 2 13.06 -1.60 20.69
C VAL A 2 12.57 -3.04 20.86
N ARG A 3 12.40 -3.52 22.08
CA ARG A 3 11.83 -4.85 22.38
C ARG A 3 10.38 -4.98 21.96
N GLU A 4 9.59 -3.93 22.12
CA GLU A 4 8.19 -3.87 21.68
C GLU A 4 8.10 -3.84 20.13
N PHE A 5 8.99 -3.10 19.47
CA PHE A 5 9.15 -3.12 18.02
C PHE A 5 9.46 -4.54 17.51
N LEU A 6 10.49 -5.18 18.05
CA LEU A 6 10.87 -6.54 17.64
C LEU A 6 9.82 -7.59 18.00
N GLY A 7 9.02 -7.38 19.05
CA GLY A 7 7.92 -8.27 19.43
C GLY A 7 6.69 -8.19 18.52
N ARG A 8 6.55 -7.11 17.73
CA ARG A 8 5.48 -6.93 16.73
C ARG A 8 5.83 -7.53 15.38
N PHE A 9 7.09 -7.78 15.11
CA PHE A 9 7.53 -8.42 13.87
C PHE A 9 7.67 -9.92 14.05
N SER A 10 6.88 -10.68 13.33
CA SER A 10 7.14 -12.11 13.12
C SER A 10 8.31 -12.21 12.15
N ALA A 11 9.53 -12.32 12.66
CA ALA A 11 10.71 -12.49 11.84
C ALA A 11 10.67 -13.88 11.19
N LYS A 12 10.29 -13.95 9.92
CA LYS A 12 10.52 -15.11 9.07
C LYS A 12 11.90 -14.96 8.46
N VAL A 13 12.85 -15.76 8.92
CA VAL A 13 14.18 -15.87 8.27
C VAL A 13 14.10 -17.07 7.34
N SER A 14 13.95 -16.82 6.04
CA SER A 14 14.11 -17.86 5.03
C SER A 14 15.60 -17.99 4.73
N VAL A 15 16.19 -19.12 5.09
CA VAL A 15 17.55 -19.49 4.71
C VAL A 15 17.43 -20.65 3.73
N SER A 16 17.44 -20.38 2.43
CA SER A 16 17.42 -21.43 1.43
C SER A 16 18.44 -21.17 0.33
N PRO A 17 19.39 -22.06 0.13
CA PRO A 17 20.14 -22.18 -1.12
C PRO A 17 19.29 -22.86 -2.22
N ASP A 18 18.15 -23.47 -1.86
CA ASP A 18 17.22 -24.12 -2.76
C ASP A 18 15.82 -23.49 -2.58
N PRO A 19 15.21 -22.87 -3.64
CA PRO A 19 13.90 -22.25 -3.58
C PRO A 19 12.74 -23.18 -3.19
N SER A 20 12.98 -24.51 -3.17
CA SER A 20 11.98 -25.51 -2.81
C SER A 20 11.93 -25.85 -1.30
N LEU A 21 12.86 -25.35 -0.51
CA LEU A 21 12.98 -25.63 0.93
C LEU A 21 12.85 -24.35 1.76
N ASP A 22 11.63 -23.99 2.11
CA ASP A 22 11.33 -22.93 3.07
C ASP A 22 11.61 -23.39 4.50
N TYR A 23 12.76 -23.01 5.06
CA TYR A 23 13.00 -23.15 6.49
C TYR A 23 12.56 -21.87 7.22
N SER A 24 11.41 -21.90 7.86
CA SER A 24 11.00 -20.86 8.80
C SER A 24 11.60 -21.16 10.17
N LEU A 25 12.55 -20.34 10.60
CA LEU A 25 13.06 -20.34 11.98
C LEU A 25 12.20 -19.39 12.82
N SER A 26 11.33 -19.94 13.64
CA SER A 26 10.63 -19.18 14.68
C SER A 26 11.55 -19.09 15.89
N PHE A 27 12.10 -17.90 16.17
CA PHE A 27 12.86 -17.68 17.40
C PHE A 27 11.89 -17.31 18.52
N GLY A 28 11.64 -18.22 19.43
CA GLY A 28 11.02 -17.93 20.73
C GLY A 28 12.00 -17.17 21.59
N ILE A 29 12.19 -15.87 21.33
CA ILE A 29 13.03 -15.01 22.18
C ILE A 29 12.16 -14.55 23.33
N SER A 30 12.43 -15.02 24.54
CA SER A 30 11.82 -14.47 25.75
C SER A 30 12.35 -13.04 25.99
N PRO A 31 11.48 -12.02 25.96
CA PRO A 31 11.93 -10.61 25.97
C PRO A 31 12.56 -10.15 27.28
N LYS A 32 12.64 -10.98 28.31
CA LYS A 32 12.93 -10.52 29.67
C LYS A 32 14.39 -10.25 29.98
N ASP A 33 15.34 -10.89 29.29
CA ASP A 33 16.75 -10.85 29.69
C ASP A 33 17.79 -10.58 28.59
N THR A 34 17.36 -10.35 27.33
CA THR A 34 18.32 -10.18 26.21
C THR A 34 18.48 -8.68 25.87
N ASP A 35 19.72 -8.23 25.73
CA ASP A 35 20.00 -6.87 25.26
C ASP A 35 19.50 -6.70 23.82
N ALA A 36 18.87 -5.55 23.53
CA ALA A 36 18.34 -5.26 22.22
C ALA A 36 19.41 -5.30 21.11
N ASP A 37 20.66 -4.95 21.44
CA ASP A 37 21.77 -5.02 20.48
C ASP A 37 22.18 -6.46 20.18
N GLU A 38 22.06 -7.39 21.13
CA GLU A 38 22.27 -8.82 20.86
C GLU A 38 21.24 -9.36 19.85
N ILE A 39 19.97 -8.95 20.00
CA ILE A 39 18.90 -9.35 19.05
C ILE A 39 19.17 -8.77 17.66
N LEU A 40 19.50 -7.48 17.58
CA LEU A 40 19.80 -6.81 16.32
C LEU A 40 21.05 -7.38 15.61
N ASN A 41 22.02 -7.89 16.37
CA ASN A 41 23.23 -8.52 15.83
C ASN A 41 23.06 -10.03 15.54
N LEU A 42 21.93 -10.62 15.89
CA LEU A 42 21.71 -12.06 15.67
C LEU A 42 21.85 -12.48 14.19
N PRO A 43 21.32 -11.76 13.20
CA PRO A 43 21.50 -12.11 11.78
C PRO A 43 22.99 -12.16 11.40
N GLN A 44 23.77 -11.17 11.78
CA GLN A 44 25.21 -11.12 11.50
C GLN A 44 25.96 -12.27 12.16
N ARG A 45 25.66 -12.59 13.43
CA ARG A 45 26.26 -13.70 14.14
C ARG A 45 25.98 -15.05 13.48
N ILE A 46 24.74 -15.26 13.02
CA ILE A 46 24.35 -16.48 12.30
C ILE A 46 25.07 -16.53 10.95
N ALA A 47 25.06 -15.42 10.19
CA ALA A 47 25.72 -15.32 8.90
C ALA A 47 27.21 -15.68 9.00
N SER A 48 27.92 -15.03 9.91
CA SER A 48 29.37 -15.28 10.14
C SER A 48 29.66 -16.71 10.60
N LYS A 49 28.83 -17.24 11.52
CA LYS A 49 29.03 -18.62 12.03
C LYS A 49 28.81 -19.69 10.96
N ARG A 50 27.88 -19.43 10.02
CA ARG A 50 27.53 -20.40 8.96
C ARG A 50 28.24 -20.13 7.64
N GLY A 51 28.96 -19.02 7.51
CA GLY A 51 29.60 -18.63 6.24
C GLY A 51 28.57 -18.31 5.12
N VAL A 52 27.41 -17.76 5.46
CA VAL A 52 26.35 -17.42 4.52
C VAL A 52 26.06 -15.94 4.54
N HIS A 53 25.44 -15.43 3.46
CA HIS A 53 24.85 -14.09 3.43
C HIS A 53 23.36 -14.18 3.78
N ILE A 54 22.87 -13.31 4.67
CA ILE A 54 21.47 -13.28 5.10
C ILE A 54 20.80 -12.02 4.53
N VAL A 55 19.61 -12.17 3.99
CA VAL A 55 18.73 -11.04 3.63
C VAL A 55 17.61 -10.96 4.66
N VAL A 56 17.50 -9.81 5.33
CA VAL A 56 16.42 -9.52 6.27
C VAL A 56 15.39 -8.64 5.58
N CYS A 57 14.17 -9.17 5.41
CA CYS A 57 13.05 -8.44 4.82
C CYS A 57 12.13 -7.92 5.92
N ILE A 58 11.84 -6.63 5.92
CA ILE A 58 10.93 -6.01 6.89
C ILE A 58 9.82 -5.29 6.13
N ASP A 59 8.61 -5.79 6.29
CA ASP A 59 7.40 -5.21 5.72
C ASP A 59 6.88 -4.07 6.59
N GLU A 60 6.14 -3.14 5.95
CA GLU A 60 5.53 -1.95 6.58
C GLU A 60 6.54 -1.15 7.43
N PHE A 61 7.78 -1.05 6.95
CA PHE A 61 8.88 -0.42 7.69
C PHE A 61 8.59 1.04 8.08
N GLN A 62 7.72 1.75 7.36
CA GLN A 62 7.33 3.11 7.73
C GLN A 62 6.67 3.20 9.11
N GLN A 63 6.13 2.11 9.65
CA GLN A 63 5.55 2.10 10.99
C GLN A 63 6.57 2.48 12.07
N ILE A 64 7.86 2.35 11.80
CA ILE A 64 8.91 2.83 12.71
C ILE A 64 8.78 4.32 13.01
N GLY A 65 8.19 5.09 12.09
CA GLY A 65 7.91 6.52 12.27
C GLY A 65 6.81 6.84 13.28
N GLU A 66 5.97 5.86 13.62
CA GLU A 66 4.81 6.01 14.52
C GLU A 66 5.16 5.71 15.99
N PHE A 67 6.35 5.20 16.28
CA PHE A 67 6.77 4.95 17.66
C PHE A 67 7.02 6.26 18.44
N PRO A 68 6.67 6.34 19.71
CA PRO A 68 6.92 7.52 20.56
C PRO A 68 8.38 7.98 20.52
N ASP A 69 9.34 7.03 20.56
CA ASP A 69 10.79 7.30 20.51
C ASP A 69 11.39 6.93 19.14
N SER A 70 10.65 7.16 18.06
CA SER A 70 11.00 6.81 16.70
C SER A 70 12.46 7.13 16.33
N LEU A 71 12.93 8.34 16.63
CA LEU A 71 14.30 8.75 16.30
C LEU A 71 15.37 7.94 17.05
N THR A 72 15.13 7.61 18.30
CA THR A 72 16.05 6.79 19.09
C THR A 72 16.11 5.36 18.58
N VAL A 73 14.96 4.80 18.23
CA VAL A 73 14.87 3.47 17.62
C VAL A 73 15.61 3.44 16.28
N GLN A 74 15.35 4.41 15.41
CA GLN A 74 16.01 4.50 14.11
C GLN A 74 17.53 4.66 14.22
N LYS A 75 18.02 5.51 15.13
CA LYS A 75 19.47 5.67 15.39
C LYS A 75 20.12 4.36 15.83
N ARG A 76 19.44 3.62 16.71
CA ARG A 76 19.96 2.34 17.22
C ARG A 76 20.01 1.29 16.11
N LEU A 77 18.92 1.13 15.34
CA LEU A 77 18.88 0.21 14.21
C LEU A 77 20.00 0.51 13.21
N ARG A 78 20.10 1.76 12.77
CA ARG A 78 21.17 2.16 11.85
C ARG A 78 22.56 1.92 12.44
N GLY A 79 22.78 2.26 13.72
CA GLY A 79 24.05 2.09 14.40
C GLY A 79 24.53 0.64 14.40
N VAL A 80 23.61 -0.32 14.51
CA VAL A 80 23.93 -1.74 14.45
C VAL A 80 24.07 -2.22 13.01
N TRP A 81 23.07 -1.93 12.16
CA TRP A 81 23.00 -2.50 10.81
C TRP A 81 24.11 -2.05 9.87
N GLN A 82 24.57 -0.80 9.99
CA GLN A 82 25.65 -0.27 9.14
C GLN A 82 27.01 -0.99 9.30
N HIS A 83 27.19 -1.79 10.36
CA HIS A 83 28.39 -2.54 10.64
C HIS A 83 28.29 -4.03 10.28
N GLN A 84 27.15 -4.46 9.73
CA GLN A 84 26.91 -5.85 9.37
C GLN A 84 27.36 -6.10 7.93
N GLU A 85 28.37 -6.95 7.76
CA GLU A 85 29.00 -7.22 6.47
C GLU A 85 28.34 -8.37 5.70
N ASN A 86 27.72 -9.31 6.42
CA ASN A 86 27.09 -10.50 5.84
C ASN A 86 25.55 -10.47 5.89
N VAL A 87 24.97 -9.26 6.06
CA VAL A 87 23.52 -9.08 6.13
C VAL A 87 23.13 -7.94 5.22
N SER A 88 22.14 -8.17 4.38
CA SER A 88 21.44 -7.13 3.61
C SER A 88 20.04 -6.92 4.17
N TYR A 89 19.56 -5.69 4.11
CA TYR A 89 18.22 -5.33 4.55
C TYR A 89 17.36 -4.92 3.37
N CYS A 90 16.20 -5.57 3.21
CA CYS A 90 15.16 -5.18 2.29
C CYS A 90 14.00 -4.58 3.10
N LEU A 91 13.90 -3.25 3.11
CA LEU A 91 12.93 -2.49 3.90
C LEU A 91 11.85 -1.98 2.95
N PHE A 92 10.63 -2.45 3.08
CA PHE A 92 9.56 -2.06 2.17
C PHE A 92 8.30 -1.65 2.92
N GLY A 93 7.42 -0.93 2.23
CA GLY A 93 6.19 -0.45 2.80
C GLY A 93 5.32 0.27 1.77
N SER A 94 4.02 0.26 2.01
CA SER A 94 3.00 0.77 1.10
C SER A 94 2.90 2.31 1.10
N LYS A 95 3.27 2.97 2.21
CA LYS A 95 3.12 4.43 2.38
C LYS A 95 4.35 5.18 1.88
N LYS A 96 4.41 5.43 0.57
CA LYS A 96 5.53 6.08 -0.12
C LYS A 96 6.02 7.34 0.60
N HIS A 97 5.13 8.27 0.96
CA HIS A 97 5.49 9.56 1.60
C HIS A 97 6.13 9.38 2.98
N LEU A 98 5.78 8.32 3.73
CA LEU A 98 6.40 8.00 5.01
C LEU A 98 7.79 7.37 4.81
N MET A 99 7.95 6.48 3.83
CA MET A 99 9.25 5.94 3.45
C MET A 99 10.21 7.05 2.99
N GLU A 100 9.76 7.95 2.12
CA GLU A 100 10.54 9.13 1.70
C GLU A 100 10.96 10.00 2.90
N LYS A 101 10.07 10.20 3.88
CA LYS A 101 10.39 10.95 5.10
C LYS A 101 11.52 10.29 5.90
N ILE A 102 11.56 8.97 5.97
CA ILE A 102 12.57 8.20 6.73
C ILE A 102 13.93 8.22 6.01
N PHE A 103 13.93 7.99 4.68
CA PHE A 103 15.15 7.74 3.92
C PHE A 103 15.73 8.96 3.17
N GLN A 104 14.91 9.97 2.85
CA GLN A 104 15.35 11.12 2.04
C GLN A 104 15.56 12.41 2.84
N ARG A 105 15.05 12.51 4.07
CA ARG A 105 15.27 13.71 4.88
C ARG A 105 16.62 13.67 5.58
N LYS A 106 17.44 14.71 5.36
CA LYS A 106 18.79 14.85 5.96
C LYS A 106 18.81 14.75 7.49
N SER A 107 17.71 15.12 8.16
CA SER A 107 17.60 15.08 9.62
C SER A 107 17.27 13.67 10.17
N MET A 108 16.96 12.70 9.31
CA MET A 108 16.54 11.37 9.74
C MET A 108 17.73 10.40 9.79
N PRO A 109 17.73 9.46 10.76
CA PRO A 109 18.83 8.51 10.91
C PRO A 109 19.11 7.67 9.66
N PHE A 110 18.08 7.26 8.92
CA PHE A 110 18.21 6.44 7.71
C PHE A 110 18.50 7.24 6.43
N TYR A 111 18.80 8.55 6.54
CA TYR A 111 19.19 9.32 5.38
C TYR A 111 20.36 8.68 4.63
N GLN A 112 20.18 8.39 3.34
CA GLN A 112 21.16 7.72 2.48
C GLN A 112 21.71 6.38 3.05
N PHE A 113 20.86 5.62 3.75
CA PHE A 113 21.26 4.32 4.29
C PHE A 113 21.32 3.22 3.21
N GLY A 114 20.55 3.35 2.15
CA GLY A 114 20.50 2.41 1.04
C GLY A 114 19.80 3.01 -0.17
N ASP A 115 19.71 2.24 -1.23
CA ASP A 115 19.03 2.62 -2.46
C ASP A 115 17.52 2.54 -2.30
N MET A 116 16.79 3.52 -2.85
CA MET A 116 15.34 3.52 -2.89
C MET A 116 14.85 3.05 -4.24
N ILE A 117 14.03 2.01 -4.22
CA ILE A 117 13.34 1.49 -5.40
C ILE A 117 11.87 1.81 -5.27
N PHE A 118 11.32 2.53 -6.24
CA PHE A 118 9.89 2.78 -6.33
C PHE A 118 9.27 1.78 -7.31
N LEU A 119 8.31 1.02 -6.81
CA LEU A 119 7.54 0.10 -7.65
C LEU A 119 6.33 0.84 -8.19
N ASP A 120 6.26 0.96 -9.50
CA ASP A 120 5.08 1.46 -10.19
C ASP A 120 3.99 0.35 -10.29
N LYS A 121 2.79 0.75 -10.69
CA LYS A 121 1.74 -0.22 -11.01
C LYS A 121 2.21 -1.17 -12.11
N ILE A 122 1.83 -2.44 -12.02
CA ILE A 122 2.05 -3.42 -13.09
C ILE A 122 1.39 -2.90 -14.37
N SER A 123 2.08 -3.02 -15.50
CA SER A 123 1.58 -2.52 -16.76
C SER A 123 0.30 -3.24 -17.20
N THR A 124 -0.56 -2.55 -17.94
CA THR A 124 -1.78 -3.17 -18.51
C THR A 124 -1.46 -4.36 -19.38
N GLY A 125 -0.35 -4.29 -20.14
CA GLY A 125 0.09 -5.40 -20.99
C GLY A 125 0.43 -6.67 -20.20
N ASP A 126 1.21 -6.52 -19.13
CA ASP A 126 1.57 -7.64 -18.26
C ASP A 126 0.34 -8.22 -17.55
N TRP A 127 -0.59 -7.35 -17.12
CA TRP A 127 -1.86 -7.79 -16.54
C TRP A 127 -2.72 -8.58 -17.54
N ILE A 128 -2.84 -8.11 -18.79
CA ILE A 128 -3.61 -8.80 -19.82
C ILE A 128 -3.06 -10.21 -20.02
N ASP A 129 -1.74 -10.35 -20.18
CA ASP A 129 -1.10 -11.65 -20.36
C ASP A 129 -1.33 -12.57 -19.16
N TYR A 130 -1.19 -12.03 -17.95
CA TYR A 130 -1.47 -12.77 -16.73
C TYR A 130 -2.92 -13.22 -16.62
N ILE A 131 -3.89 -12.31 -16.83
CA ILE A 131 -5.33 -12.62 -16.74
C ILE A 131 -5.69 -13.70 -17.76
N CYS A 132 -5.31 -13.53 -19.02
CA CYS A 132 -5.59 -14.52 -20.08
C CYS A 132 -5.03 -15.90 -19.70
N SER A 133 -3.78 -15.98 -19.24
CA SER A 133 -3.16 -17.23 -18.79
C SER A 133 -3.90 -17.88 -17.60
N ARG A 134 -4.39 -17.06 -16.67
CA ARG A 134 -5.15 -17.57 -15.51
C ARG A 134 -6.51 -18.13 -15.90
N PHE A 135 -7.24 -17.46 -16.78
CA PHE A 135 -8.52 -17.97 -17.29
C PHE A 135 -8.31 -19.26 -18.11
N GLU A 136 -7.31 -19.29 -18.98
CA GLU A 136 -6.97 -20.50 -19.75
C GLU A 136 -6.63 -21.70 -18.85
N SER A 137 -5.88 -21.48 -17.77
CA SER A 137 -5.54 -22.53 -16.80
C SER A 137 -6.75 -23.13 -16.09
N ARG A 138 -7.89 -22.46 -16.14
CA ARG A 138 -9.20 -22.91 -15.61
C ARG A 138 -10.14 -23.40 -16.73
N SER A 139 -9.64 -23.58 -17.94
CA SER A 139 -10.44 -23.95 -19.12
C SER A 139 -11.54 -22.93 -19.44
N MET A 140 -11.28 -21.66 -19.16
CA MET A 140 -12.14 -20.52 -19.47
C MET A 140 -11.49 -19.67 -20.56
N THR A 141 -12.31 -19.01 -21.36
CA THR A 141 -11.86 -18.09 -22.42
C THR A 141 -12.23 -16.65 -22.10
N ILE A 142 -11.23 -15.79 -22.08
CA ILE A 142 -11.38 -14.34 -22.00
C ILE A 142 -10.60 -13.70 -23.13
N THR A 143 -11.14 -12.68 -23.76
CA THR A 143 -10.42 -11.93 -24.80
C THR A 143 -9.46 -10.91 -24.18
N ARG A 144 -8.41 -10.53 -24.92
CA ARG A 144 -7.47 -9.50 -24.47
C ARG A 144 -8.17 -8.16 -24.19
N SER A 145 -9.19 -7.79 -24.99
CA SER A 145 -9.98 -6.57 -24.76
C SER A 145 -10.79 -6.63 -23.47
N GLN A 146 -11.31 -7.79 -23.12
CA GLN A 146 -12.01 -7.99 -21.85
C GLN A 146 -11.05 -7.95 -20.64
N ALA A 147 -9.87 -8.55 -20.77
CA ALA A 147 -8.81 -8.43 -19.75
C ALA A 147 -8.36 -6.97 -19.58
N GLU A 148 -8.25 -6.20 -20.66
CA GLU A 148 -7.98 -4.77 -20.63
C GLU A 148 -9.10 -3.99 -19.93
N LYS A 149 -10.38 -4.30 -20.20
CA LYS A 149 -11.54 -3.69 -19.52
C LYS A 149 -11.45 -3.91 -18.00
N ILE A 150 -11.09 -5.11 -17.53
CA ILE A 150 -10.85 -5.39 -16.11
C ILE A 150 -9.78 -4.45 -15.54
N CYS A 151 -8.64 -4.32 -16.21
CA CYS A 151 -7.54 -3.45 -15.77
C CYS A 151 -7.95 -1.98 -15.69
N MET A 152 -8.69 -1.50 -16.70
CA MET A 152 -9.13 -0.10 -16.78
C MET A 152 -10.15 0.25 -15.69
N LEU A 153 -11.11 -0.63 -15.38
CA LEU A 153 -12.13 -0.41 -14.34
C LEU A 153 -11.50 -0.15 -12.97
N VAL A 154 -10.35 -0.74 -12.70
CA VAL A 154 -9.66 -0.63 -11.41
C VAL A 154 -8.28 0.03 -11.50
N GLU A 155 -7.99 0.73 -12.61
CA GLU A 155 -6.75 1.50 -12.83
C GLU A 155 -5.45 0.71 -12.49
N ASN A 156 -5.38 -0.56 -12.83
CA ASN A 156 -4.24 -1.44 -12.55
C ASN A 156 -3.86 -1.59 -11.06
N TYR A 157 -4.78 -1.33 -10.13
CA TYR A 157 -4.56 -1.66 -8.72
C TYR A 157 -4.51 -3.17 -8.54
N SER A 158 -3.34 -3.69 -8.17
CA SER A 158 -3.04 -5.13 -8.20
C SER A 158 -4.03 -5.98 -7.39
N SER A 159 -4.45 -5.52 -6.21
CA SER A 159 -5.46 -6.20 -5.40
C SER A 159 -6.81 -6.27 -6.10
N TYR A 160 -7.24 -5.15 -6.69
CA TYR A 160 -8.52 -5.08 -7.38
C TYR A 160 -8.52 -5.79 -8.72
N VAL A 161 -7.41 -5.78 -9.48
CA VAL A 161 -7.30 -6.58 -10.71
C VAL A 161 -7.50 -8.07 -10.40
N GLN A 162 -6.87 -8.55 -9.34
CA GLN A 162 -7.01 -9.94 -8.92
C GLN A 162 -8.43 -10.25 -8.40
N GLN A 163 -8.97 -9.39 -7.55
CA GLN A 163 -10.31 -9.59 -6.98
C GLN A 163 -11.40 -9.51 -8.05
N LEU A 164 -11.34 -8.52 -8.94
CA LEU A 164 -12.29 -8.39 -10.05
C LEU A 164 -12.17 -9.58 -11.01
N SER A 165 -10.95 -9.99 -11.38
CA SER A 165 -10.75 -11.19 -12.21
C SER A 165 -11.33 -12.44 -11.56
N TRP A 166 -11.21 -12.57 -10.24
CA TRP A 166 -11.80 -13.67 -9.48
C TRP A 166 -13.32 -13.63 -9.51
N ASN A 167 -13.93 -12.46 -9.27
CA ASN A 167 -15.39 -12.30 -9.34
C ASN A 167 -15.91 -12.66 -10.73
N VAL A 168 -15.24 -12.17 -11.79
CA VAL A 168 -15.59 -12.51 -13.18
C VAL A 168 -15.50 -14.03 -13.44
N MET A 169 -14.49 -14.72 -12.86
CA MET A 169 -14.39 -16.19 -12.99
C MET A 169 -15.56 -16.92 -12.31
N ILE A 170 -16.13 -16.34 -11.24
CA ILE A 170 -17.29 -16.96 -10.56
C ILE A 170 -18.58 -16.72 -11.34
N GLU A 171 -18.74 -15.53 -11.93
CA GLU A 171 -19.95 -15.15 -12.68
C GLU A 171 -20.01 -15.85 -14.05
N ALA A 172 -18.89 -16.00 -14.73
CA ALA A 172 -18.84 -16.53 -16.08
C ALA A 172 -18.83 -18.07 -16.10
N ASP A 173 -19.46 -18.65 -17.11
CA ASP A 173 -19.31 -20.07 -17.43
C ASP A 173 -17.91 -20.34 -18.05
N LYS A 174 -17.87 -20.80 -19.31
CA LYS A 174 -16.61 -21.11 -20.03
C LYS A 174 -16.07 -19.94 -20.84
N VAL A 175 -16.94 -19.08 -21.29
CA VAL A 175 -16.59 -17.94 -22.15
C VAL A 175 -17.07 -16.67 -21.47
N VAL A 176 -16.12 -15.80 -21.15
CA VAL A 176 -16.42 -14.53 -20.47
C VAL A 176 -17.16 -13.58 -21.43
N SER A 177 -18.23 -13.00 -20.97
CA SER A 177 -18.94 -11.90 -21.62
C SER A 177 -18.65 -10.56 -20.94
N ASP A 178 -18.97 -9.45 -21.60
CA ASP A 178 -18.87 -8.13 -20.98
C ASP A 178 -19.84 -7.96 -19.80
N ALA A 179 -20.97 -8.66 -19.84
CA ALA A 179 -21.94 -8.67 -18.74
C ALA A 179 -21.36 -9.34 -17.47
N ASP A 180 -20.56 -10.39 -17.63
CA ASP A 180 -19.89 -11.05 -16.48
C ASP A 180 -18.86 -10.11 -15.83
N ILE A 181 -18.16 -9.29 -16.64
CA ILE A 181 -17.22 -8.29 -16.12
C ILE A 181 -17.99 -7.20 -15.36
N ASP A 182 -19.11 -6.74 -15.90
CA ASP A 182 -19.91 -5.72 -15.24
C ASP A 182 -20.53 -6.26 -13.93
N ALA A 183 -21.03 -7.51 -13.92
CA ALA A 183 -21.51 -8.18 -12.72
C ALA A 183 -20.40 -8.40 -11.68
N GLY A 184 -19.23 -8.86 -12.10
CA GLY A 184 -18.07 -9.00 -11.21
C GLY A 184 -17.61 -7.68 -10.61
N PHE A 185 -17.75 -6.57 -11.35
CA PHE A 185 -17.43 -5.23 -10.82
C PHE A 185 -18.48 -4.73 -9.83
N GLU A 186 -19.78 -4.99 -10.07
CA GLU A 186 -20.83 -4.71 -9.10
C GLU A 186 -20.61 -5.48 -7.80
N GLU A 187 -20.22 -6.74 -7.89
CA GLU A 187 -19.88 -7.56 -6.71
C GLU A 187 -18.66 -6.99 -5.97
N LEU A 188 -17.63 -6.52 -6.69
CA LEU A 188 -16.46 -5.86 -6.08
C LEU A 188 -16.88 -4.61 -5.30
N LEU A 189 -17.74 -3.77 -5.87
CA LEU A 189 -18.27 -2.58 -5.19
C LEU A 189 -19.08 -2.94 -3.94
N HIS A 190 -19.88 -4.00 -4.02
CA HIS A 190 -20.65 -4.51 -2.88
C HIS A 190 -19.73 -5.01 -1.77
N GLN A 191 -18.75 -5.85 -2.09
CA GLN A 191 -17.78 -6.41 -1.13
C GLN A 191 -16.97 -5.33 -0.41
N THR A 192 -16.65 -4.23 -1.09
CA THR A 192 -15.83 -3.15 -0.52
C THR A 192 -16.65 -2.05 0.16
N SER A 193 -17.98 -2.03 -0.02
CA SER A 193 -18.87 -0.97 0.46
C SER A 193 -18.77 -0.72 1.96
N SER A 194 -18.77 -1.77 2.79
CA SER A 194 -18.69 -1.63 4.25
C SER A 194 -17.38 -0.97 4.70
N LEU A 195 -16.26 -1.33 4.08
CA LEU A 195 -14.95 -0.71 4.32
C LEU A 195 -14.97 0.78 3.95
N PHE A 196 -15.54 1.11 2.80
CA PHE A 196 -15.64 2.50 2.35
C PHE A 196 -16.55 3.33 3.24
N MET A 197 -17.68 2.77 3.71
CA MET A 197 -18.54 3.43 4.70
C MET A 197 -17.80 3.73 6.00
N GLU A 198 -16.99 2.81 6.50
CA GLU A 198 -16.18 3.01 7.70
C GLU A 198 -15.16 4.13 7.50
N GLN A 199 -14.47 4.15 6.36
CA GLN A 199 -13.48 5.19 6.03
C GLN A 199 -14.08 6.60 6.04
N ILE A 200 -15.30 6.77 5.55
CA ILE A 200 -15.96 8.08 5.49
C ILE A 200 -16.77 8.42 6.74
N GLY A 201 -17.11 7.43 7.58
CA GLY A 201 -18.00 7.59 8.72
C GLY A 201 -17.58 8.62 9.77
N SER A 202 -16.28 8.95 9.82
CA SER A 202 -15.73 9.98 10.71
C SER A 202 -15.41 11.31 10.03
N LEU A 203 -15.84 11.49 8.77
CA LEU A 203 -15.58 12.71 8.01
C LEU A 203 -16.56 13.81 8.36
N THR A 204 -16.06 15.04 8.43
CA THR A 204 -16.93 16.23 8.54
C THR A 204 -17.63 16.51 7.22
N SER A 205 -18.72 17.27 7.27
CA SER A 205 -19.45 17.69 6.06
C SER A 205 -18.56 18.41 5.04
N TYR A 206 -17.59 19.22 5.49
CA TYR A 206 -16.64 19.87 4.60
C TYR A 206 -15.67 18.89 3.92
N GLN A 207 -15.24 17.85 4.61
CA GLN A 207 -14.41 16.79 4.05
C GLN A 207 -15.17 15.94 3.04
N MET A 208 -16.43 15.59 3.35
CA MET A 208 -17.34 14.92 2.41
C MET A 208 -17.58 15.75 1.15
N ASN A 209 -17.82 17.04 1.29
CA ASN A 209 -18.01 17.94 0.18
C ASN A 209 -16.75 18.11 -0.69
N PHE A 210 -15.57 18.10 -0.07
CA PHE A 210 -14.31 18.11 -0.81
C PHE A 210 -14.11 16.82 -1.60
N LEU A 211 -14.40 15.66 -1.02
CA LEU A 211 -14.37 14.38 -1.73
C LEU A 211 -15.33 14.36 -2.92
N LYS A 212 -16.56 14.90 -2.75
CA LYS A 212 -17.50 15.06 -3.87
C LYS A 212 -16.87 15.86 -5.00
N ALA A 213 -16.24 17.01 -4.69
CA ALA A 213 -15.59 17.82 -5.71
C ALA A 213 -14.50 17.03 -6.45
N VAL A 214 -13.66 16.28 -5.72
CA VAL A 214 -12.60 15.47 -6.33
C VAL A 214 -13.18 14.38 -7.22
N VAL A 215 -14.16 13.64 -6.75
CA VAL A 215 -14.80 12.53 -7.48
C VAL A 215 -15.58 13.03 -8.70
N ASP A 216 -16.12 14.25 -8.63
CA ASP A 216 -16.78 14.92 -9.77
C ASP A 216 -15.79 15.49 -10.79
N GLY A 217 -14.47 15.31 -10.58
CA GLY A 217 -13.41 15.70 -11.52
C GLY A 217 -12.78 17.08 -11.25
N VAL A 218 -13.02 17.69 -10.09
CA VAL A 218 -12.30 18.90 -9.68
C VAL A 218 -10.96 18.47 -9.10
N HIS A 219 -9.87 18.68 -9.83
CA HIS A 219 -8.52 18.30 -9.43
C HIS A 219 -7.65 19.48 -8.97
N SER A 220 -8.11 20.72 -9.17
CA SER A 220 -7.41 21.96 -8.77
C SER A 220 -8.39 23.09 -8.59
N GLY A 221 -7.89 24.27 -8.14
CA GLY A 221 -8.74 25.47 -8.02
C GLY A 221 -9.77 25.42 -6.90
N PHE A 222 -9.61 24.58 -5.90
CA PHE A 222 -10.57 24.41 -4.78
C PHE A 222 -10.85 25.68 -3.98
N THR A 223 -10.05 26.74 -4.15
CA THR A 223 -10.24 28.05 -3.49
C THR A 223 -10.95 29.07 -4.38
N SER A 224 -11.33 28.70 -5.62
CA SER A 224 -12.14 29.58 -6.48
C SER A 224 -13.55 29.77 -5.92
N SER A 225 -14.14 30.93 -6.15
CA SER A 225 -15.52 31.24 -5.67
C SER A 225 -16.54 30.22 -6.14
N ASP A 226 -16.41 29.79 -7.40
CA ASP A 226 -17.35 28.85 -8.03
C ASP A 226 -17.30 27.46 -7.40
N VAL A 227 -16.09 26.92 -7.17
CA VAL A 227 -15.90 25.61 -6.54
C VAL A 227 -16.32 25.66 -5.07
N LEU A 228 -15.95 26.73 -4.33
CA LEU A 228 -16.35 26.92 -2.95
C LEU A 228 -17.88 26.95 -2.79
N ALA A 229 -18.57 27.69 -3.66
CA ALA A 229 -20.03 27.79 -3.63
C ALA A 229 -20.68 26.47 -4.07
N ARG A 230 -20.24 25.90 -5.20
CA ARG A 230 -20.83 24.68 -5.79
C ARG A 230 -20.77 23.48 -4.82
N TYR A 231 -19.66 23.31 -4.13
CA TYR A 231 -19.44 22.19 -3.22
C TYR A 231 -19.54 22.57 -1.73
N SER A 232 -19.95 23.80 -1.41
CA SER A 232 -20.08 24.25 -0.01
C SER A 232 -18.84 23.97 0.84
N LEU A 233 -17.65 24.29 0.33
CA LEU A 233 -16.38 24.00 0.98
C LEU A 233 -16.04 24.95 2.16
N GLY A 234 -16.88 25.98 2.37
CA GLY A 234 -16.67 26.99 3.40
C GLY A 234 -15.62 28.03 3.02
N ALA A 235 -14.87 28.54 3.99
CA ALA A 235 -13.89 29.58 3.75
C ALA A 235 -12.62 29.03 3.05
N LYS A 236 -12.01 29.86 2.20
CA LYS A 236 -10.75 29.55 1.49
C LYS A 236 -9.64 29.04 2.42
N SER A 237 -9.56 29.60 3.63
CA SER A 237 -8.58 29.20 4.65
C SER A 237 -8.73 27.76 5.16
N ASN A 238 -9.94 27.17 5.04
CA ASN A 238 -10.20 25.79 5.45
C ASN A 238 -9.75 24.75 4.43
N VAL A 239 -9.69 25.12 3.15
CA VAL A 239 -9.43 24.17 2.05
C VAL A 239 -8.10 23.42 2.26
N ALA A 240 -7.02 24.12 2.60
CA ALA A 240 -5.72 23.50 2.84
C ALA A 240 -5.76 22.50 4.00
N ARG A 241 -6.51 22.80 5.06
CA ARG A 241 -6.68 21.91 6.22
C ARG A 241 -7.50 20.66 5.87
N ILE A 242 -8.58 20.84 5.10
CA ILE A 242 -9.41 19.74 4.61
C ILE A 242 -8.58 18.81 3.73
N GLN A 243 -7.88 19.38 2.75
CA GLN A 243 -7.01 18.64 1.86
C GLN A 243 -5.94 17.85 2.61
N LYS A 244 -5.24 18.49 3.57
CA LYS A 244 -4.24 17.82 4.40
C LYS A 244 -4.82 16.63 5.16
N ALA A 245 -5.98 16.82 5.80
CA ALA A 245 -6.65 15.77 6.56
C ALA A 245 -7.07 14.58 5.70
N LEU A 246 -7.53 14.83 4.46
CA LEU A 246 -7.92 13.77 3.53
C LEU A 246 -6.70 13.03 2.94
N ILE A 247 -5.57 13.71 2.75
CA ILE A 247 -4.29 13.08 2.36
C ILE A 247 -3.77 12.20 3.50
N GLU A 248 -3.80 12.69 4.74
CA GLU A 248 -3.36 11.91 5.91
C GLU A 248 -4.21 10.66 6.14
N ARG A 249 -5.47 10.69 5.70
CA ARG A 249 -6.39 9.54 5.71
C ARG A 249 -6.30 8.68 4.46
N GLU A 250 -5.44 9.02 3.51
CA GLU A 250 -5.24 8.31 2.24
C GLU A 250 -6.50 8.22 1.36
N LEU A 251 -7.49 9.11 1.57
CA LEU A 251 -8.70 9.20 0.75
C LEU A 251 -8.47 9.98 -0.55
N VAL A 252 -7.51 10.92 -0.52
CA VAL A 252 -7.05 11.63 -1.70
C VAL A 252 -5.53 11.66 -1.76
N GLU A 253 -4.99 11.70 -2.95
CA GLU A 253 -3.56 11.83 -3.19
C GLU A 253 -3.23 13.05 -4.05
N LYS A 254 -2.00 13.53 -3.89
CA LYS A 254 -1.48 14.64 -4.66
C LYS A 254 -0.54 14.12 -5.75
N ARG A 255 -0.90 14.37 -7.02
CA ARG A 255 -0.06 14.09 -8.19
C ARG A 255 0.41 15.44 -8.78
N GLY A 256 1.63 15.84 -8.47
CA GLY A 256 2.11 17.19 -8.79
C GLY A 256 1.31 18.26 -8.04
N THR A 257 0.57 19.12 -8.77
CA THR A 257 -0.31 20.14 -8.20
C THR A 257 -1.78 19.74 -8.15
N LEU A 258 -2.12 18.57 -8.69
CA LEU A 258 -3.49 18.08 -8.82
C LEU A 258 -3.81 17.10 -7.67
N ILE A 259 -5.11 17.04 -7.31
CA ILE A 259 -5.65 16.15 -6.29
C ILE A 259 -6.58 15.13 -6.94
N PHE A 260 -6.40 13.86 -6.61
CA PHE A 260 -7.20 12.75 -7.08
C PHE A 260 -7.70 11.92 -5.89
N ALA A 261 -8.76 11.16 -6.07
CA ALA A 261 -9.11 10.09 -5.14
C ALA A 261 -7.99 9.03 -5.19
N SER A 262 -7.60 8.51 -4.02
CA SER A 262 -6.49 7.55 -3.93
C SER A 262 -6.87 6.17 -4.45
N ASP A 263 -8.17 5.84 -4.48
CA ASP A 263 -8.69 4.53 -4.81
C ASP A 263 -9.77 4.65 -5.90
N PRO A 264 -9.62 4.00 -7.06
CA PRO A 264 -10.58 4.09 -8.16
C PRO A 264 -11.90 3.37 -7.86
N VAL A 265 -11.88 2.29 -7.09
CA VAL A 265 -13.08 1.55 -6.69
C VAL A 265 -13.87 2.36 -5.68
N PHE A 266 -13.19 2.96 -4.68
CA PHE A 266 -13.78 3.92 -3.77
C PHE A 266 -14.40 5.11 -4.53
N SER A 267 -13.69 5.67 -5.51
CA SER A 267 -14.19 6.80 -6.31
C SER A 267 -15.50 6.46 -7.03
N THR A 268 -15.55 5.28 -7.65
CA THR A 268 -16.75 4.81 -8.34
C THR A 268 -17.92 4.57 -7.38
N TRP A 269 -17.64 3.88 -6.26
CA TRP A 269 -18.64 3.64 -5.21
C TRP A 269 -19.16 4.96 -4.62
N PHE A 270 -18.26 5.87 -4.24
CA PHE A 270 -18.62 7.16 -3.65
C PHE A 270 -19.47 8.01 -4.58
N LYS A 271 -19.14 8.01 -5.88
CA LYS A 271 -19.92 8.72 -6.88
C LYS A 271 -21.35 8.20 -6.97
N ARG A 272 -21.55 6.89 -6.92
CA ARG A 272 -22.88 6.26 -6.95
C ARG A 272 -23.73 6.61 -5.73
N GLU A 273 -23.12 6.60 -4.55
CA GLU A 273 -23.81 6.79 -3.28
C GLU A 273 -24.08 8.28 -2.96
N TYR A 274 -23.15 9.18 -3.33
CA TYR A 274 -23.15 10.55 -2.82
C TYR A 274 -23.17 11.66 -3.90
N SER A 275 -22.98 11.34 -5.19
CA SER A 275 -23.01 12.33 -6.28
C SER A 275 -24.28 12.19 -7.12
N ARG A 276 -25.44 12.25 -6.46
CA ARG A 276 -26.75 12.38 -7.12
C ARG A 276 -27.16 13.84 -7.21
#